data_27c4ff7a32d78de6b740e0f2143efdd3
#
_entry.id   27c4ff7a32d78de6b740e0f2143efdd3
#
_cell.length_a   1.000
_cell.length_b   1.000
_cell.length_c   1.000
_cell.angle_alpha   90.00
_cell.angle_beta   90.00
_cell.angle_gamma   90.00
#
_symmetry.space_group_name_H-M   'P 1'
#
loop_
_entity.id
_entity.type
_entity.pdbx_description
1 polymer ?
#
loop_
_entity_poly.entity_id
_entity_poly.type
_entity_poly.pdbx_seq_one_letter_code
_entity_poly.pdbx_strand_id
1 'polypeptide(L)'
;GGRLEQDGEWHCEYDGDGNLTERYLGTGKWLDGKKDRWRYRWNADGSLAKVVRPDKREVEFTYDALGRRLSKSFGTTVTRWMWNGNVPLHQWKQRREYSVMEDRWNTDTERRDMTVWLFDEESFVPVAMIKEGRSYSILTDQLGTPTEAYDAEGNEVWSRVLDMDGNVIEETGNKGMVPFLFQGQYYDCETGLAYNRFRYYSPKMGMYVSQDPIRLTGRILNLYGYVCNTTYLCDPFGLVYQSHNHGDVNDSVTILRRQNIRNYQIEVHVDSHGPHIHLDRGTRQERYINISGMSNEQALRELPNKLRRESSVSAAINNALNY
;
A
#
# COMPACT_ATOMS: atom_id res chain seq x y z
N GLY A 1 -17.88 5.72 -11.21
CA GLY A 1 -17.07 5.77 -12.39
C GLY A 1 -15.62 5.46 -12.14
N GLY A 2 -14.87 5.23 -13.23
CA GLY A 2 -13.43 4.98 -13.16
C GLY A 2 -13.03 3.50 -13.12
N ARG A 3 -13.97 2.57 -13.08
CA ARG A 3 -13.68 1.13 -13.21
C ARG A 3 -13.20 0.80 -14.60
N LEU A 4 -12.16 -0.01 -14.69
CA LEU A 4 -11.74 -0.62 -15.95
C LEU A 4 -12.52 -1.91 -16.14
N GLU A 5 -13.51 -1.92 -17.01
CA GLU A 5 -14.32 -3.11 -17.30
C GLU A 5 -13.70 -3.97 -18.40
N GLN A 6 -12.95 -3.33 -19.31
CA GLN A 6 -12.27 -4.01 -20.41
C GLN A 6 -10.98 -3.29 -20.80
N ASP A 7 -9.92 -4.06 -21.07
CA ASP A 7 -8.63 -3.64 -21.59
C ASP A 7 -8.19 -4.63 -22.66
N GLY A 8 -8.33 -4.24 -23.93
CA GLY A 8 -8.15 -5.14 -25.07
C GLY A 8 -9.08 -6.35 -24.96
N GLU A 9 -8.52 -7.56 -24.89
CA GLU A 9 -9.28 -8.82 -24.73
C GLU A 9 -9.51 -9.20 -23.24
N TRP A 10 -8.98 -8.43 -22.29
CA TRP A 10 -9.15 -8.65 -20.87
C TRP A 10 -10.43 -8.00 -20.36
N HIS A 11 -11.18 -8.75 -19.57
CA HIS A 11 -12.39 -8.29 -18.89
C HIS A 11 -12.18 -8.29 -17.39
N CYS A 12 -12.79 -7.32 -16.70
CA CYS A 12 -12.75 -7.16 -15.26
C CYS A 12 -14.16 -7.13 -14.68
N GLU A 13 -14.37 -7.88 -13.61
CA GLU A 13 -15.63 -7.89 -12.84
C GLU A 13 -15.36 -7.39 -11.43
N TYR A 14 -16.32 -6.67 -10.87
CA TYR A 14 -16.22 -6.05 -9.54
C TYR A 14 -17.41 -6.40 -8.68
N ASP A 15 -17.22 -6.42 -7.36
CA ASP A 15 -18.30 -6.53 -6.39
C ASP A 15 -19.05 -5.20 -6.18
N GLY A 16 -20.03 -5.21 -5.26
CA GLY A 16 -20.83 -4.03 -4.91
C GLY A 16 -20.01 -2.91 -4.25
N ASP A 17 -18.92 -3.25 -3.58
CA ASP A 17 -18.01 -2.30 -2.93
C ASP A 17 -16.94 -1.77 -3.90
N GLY A 18 -16.92 -2.30 -5.13
CA GLY A 18 -16.01 -1.89 -6.19
C GLY A 18 -14.65 -2.56 -6.14
N ASN A 19 -14.50 -3.67 -5.45
CA ASN A 19 -13.29 -4.47 -5.47
C ASN A 19 -13.28 -5.39 -6.68
N LEU A 20 -12.13 -5.53 -7.35
CA LEU A 20 -11.95 -6.46 -8.46
C LEU A 20 -12.16 -7.90 -7.96
N THR A 21 -13.11 -8.63 -8.56
CA THR A 21 -13.39 -10.03 -8.21
C THR A 21 -12.86 -11.01 -9.24
N GLU A 22 -12.87 -10.63 -10.52
CA GLU A 22 -12.34 -11.45 -11.60
C GLU A 22 -11.64 -10.61 -12.66
N ARG A 23 -10.59 -11.18 -13.25
CA ARG A 23 -9.96 -10.72 -14.49
C ARG A 23 -9.69 -11.92 -15.39
N TYR A 24 -10.13 -11.86 -16.64
CA TYR A 24 -10.02 -12.99 -17.57
C TYR A 24 -9.94 -12.53 -19.02
N LEU A 25 -9.42 -13.40 -19.89
CA LEU A 25 -9.50 -13.29 -21.35
C LEU A 25 -10.79 -13.89 -21.86
N GLY A 26 -11.30 -13.35 -22.97
CA GLY A 26 -12.49 -13.82 -23.66
C GLY A 26 -13.77 -13.14 -23.22
N THR A 27 -14.87 -13.40 -23.92
CA THR A 27 -16.13 -12.68 -23.74
C THR A 27 -16.95 -13.12 -22.53
N GLY A 28 -16.52 -14.16 -21.83
CA GLY A 28 -17.31 -14.78 -20.77
C GLY A 28 -18.58 -15.50 -21.26
N LYS A 29 -18.85 -15.48 -22.58
CA LYS A 29 -19.98 -16.20 -23.18
C LYS A 29 -19.71 -17.70 -23.21
N TRP A 30 -20.78 -18.48 -23.24
CA TRP A 30 -20.75 -19.93 -23.14
C TRP A 30 -19.78 -20.60 -24.14
N LEU A 31 -19.68 -20.11 -25.37
CA LEU A 31 -18.84 -20.68 -26.45
C LEU A 31 -17.35 -20.32 -26.31
N ASP A 32 -17.01 -19.18 -25.73
CA ASP A 32 -15.64 -18.67 -25.64
C ASP A 32 -15.05 -18.87 -24.23
N GLY A 33 -15.90 -18.85 -23.20
CA GLY A 33 -15.51 -19.04 -21.81
C GLY A 33 -14.63 -17.92 -21.26
N LYS A 34 -14.21 -18.11 -20.02
CA LYS A 34 -13.25 -17.27 -19.33
C LYS A 34 -11.90 -17.99 -19.32
N LYS A 35 -10.92 -17.50 -20.11
CA LYS A 35 -9.55 -18.04 -20.19
C LYS A 35 -8.63 -17.21 -19.28
N ASP A 36 -7.51 -17.79 -18.87
CA ASP A 36 -6.51 -17.12 -18.00
C ASP A 36 -7.15 -16.35 -16.83
N ARG A 37 -8.13 -17.01 -16.18
CA ARG A 37 -9.00 -16.43 -15.19
C ARG A 37 -8.30 -16.27 -13.86
N TRP A 38 -8.16 -15.02 -13.42
CA TRP A 38 -7.77 -14.62 -12.08
C TRP A 38 -9.00 -14.33 -11.26
N ARG A 39 -9.03 -14.77 -9.97
CA ARG A 39 -10.12 -14.47 -9.04
C ARG A 39 -9.56 -13.88 -7.77
N TYR A 40 -10.19 -12.83 -7.27
CA TYR A 40 -9.80 -12.08 -6.10
C TYR A 40 -10.89 -12.20 -5.04
N ARG A 41 -10.49 -12.44 -3.81
CA ARG A 41 -11.38 -12.50 -2.66
C ARG A 41 -10.95 -11.49 -1.63
N TRP A 42 -11.91 -10.79 -1.06
CA TRP A 42 -11.70 -9.69 -0.16
C TRP A 42 -12.25 -10.03 1.23
N ASN A 43 -11.58 -9.53 2.28
CA ASN A 43 -12.09 -9.52 3.63
C ASN A 43 -13.17 -8.44 3.78
N ALA A 44 -13.95 -8.51 4.87
CA ALA A 44 -15.00 -7.54 5.16
C ALA A 44 -14.45 -6.12 5.43
N ASP A 45 -13.18 -5.99 5.79
CA ASP A 45 -12.47 -4.71 6.00
C ASP A 45 -11.91 -4.11 4.71
N GLY A 46 -12.12 -4.75 3.55
CA GLY A 46 -11.63 -4.31 2.25
C GLY A 46 -10.19 -4.73 1.93
N SER A 47 -9.50 -5.46 2.81
CA SER A 47 -8.18 -6.01 2.51
C SER A 47 -8.27 -7.24 1.59
N LEU A 48 -7.28 -7.44 0.71
CA LEU A 48 -7.24 -8.59 -0.20
C LEU A 48 -6.89 -9.87 0.57
N ALA A 49 -7.85 -10.81 0.66
CA ALA A 49 -7.66 -12.06 1.37
C ALA A 49 -6.92 -13.12 0.56
N LYS A 50 -7.28 -13.25 -0.74
CA LYS A 50 -6.80 -14.35 -1.58
C LYS A 50 -6.86 -13.98 -3.06
N VAL A 51 -5.86 -14.47 -3.82
CA VAL A 51 -5.87 -14.48 -5.28
C VAL A 51 -5.78 -15.91 -5.76
N VAL A 52 -6.72 -16.33 -6.61
CA VAL A 52 -6.69 -17.62 -7.32
C VAL A 52 -6.21 -17.37 -8.74
N ARG A 53 -5.09 -17.95 -9.07
CA ARG A 53 -4.40 -17.84 -10.36
C ARG A 53 -5.08 -18.68 -11.45
N PRO A 54 -4.78 -18.45 -12.74
CA PRO A 54 -5.28 -19.29 -13.84
C PRO A 54 -4.90 -20.78 -13.69
N ASP A 55 -3.72 -21.06 -13.12
CA ASP A 55 -3.23 -22.41 -12.83
C ASP A 55 -3.90 -23.04 -11.58
N LYS A 56 -4.93 -22.40 -11.04
CA LYS A 56 -5.70 -22.77 -9.85
C LYS A 56 -4.93 -22.73 -8.53
N ARG A 57 -3.65 -22.36 -8.53
CA ARG A 57 -2.90 -22.16 -7.28
C ARG A 57 -3.39 -20.87 -6.60
N GLU A 58 -3.33 -20.87 -5.28
CA GLU A 58 -3.84 -19.79 -4.44
C GLU A 58 -2.69 -19.04 -3.76
N VAL A 59 -2.81 -17.71 -3.74
CA VAL A 59 -1.97 -16.82 -2.93
C VAL A 59 -2.85 -16.24 -1.84
N GLU A 60 -2.47 -16.40 -0.58
CA GLU A 60 -3.25 -15.97 0.58
C GLU A 60 -2.49 -14.94 1.38
N PHE A 61 -3.21 -13.96 1.95
CA PHE A 61 -2.64 -12.86 2.70
C PHE A 61 -3.24 -12.78 4.09
N THR A 62 -2.43 -12.34 5.07
CA THR A 62 -2.90 -12.00 6.42
C THR A 62 -2.38 -10.63 6.82
N TYR A 63 -3.13 -9.95 7.69
CA TYR A 63 -2.87 -8.59 8.10
C TYR A 63 -2.92 -8.46 9.62
N ASP A 64 -2.31 -7.43 10.17
CA ASP A 64 -2.48 -7.03 11.56
C ASP A 64 -3.71 -6.12 11.73
N ALA A 65 -3.99 -5.72 12.95
CA ALA A 65 -5.11 -4.84 13.28
C ALA A 65 -4.97 -3.43 12.69
N LEU A 66 -3.76 -3.04 12.27
CA LEU A 66 -3.49 -1.76 11.59
C LEU A 66 -3.56 -1.90 10.07
N GLY A 67 -3.92 -3.09 9.52
CA GLY A 67 -3.99 -3.37 8.09
C GLY A 67 -2.62 -3.57 7.43
N ARG A 68 -1.51 -3.72 8.21
CA ARG A 68 -0.20 -4.05 7.64
C ARG A 68 -0.12 -5.54 7.33
N ARG A 69 0.39 -5.89 6.16
CA ARG A 69 0.49 -7.27 5.72
C ARG A 69 1.51 -8.05 6.56
N LEU A 70 1.03 -9.07 7.27
CA LEU A 70 1.88 -9.95 8.09
C LEU A 70 2.44 -11.12 7.30
N SER A 71 1.66 -11.69 6.38
CA SER A 71 2.14 -12.82 5.59
C SER A 71 1.54 -12.91 4.20
N LYS A 72 2.28 -13.58 3.31
CA LYS A 72 1.85 -14.07 2.01
C LYS A 72 2.18 -15.56 1.93
N SER A 73 1.18 -16.39 1.63
CA SER A 73 1.33 -17.83 1.47
C SER A 73 1.13 -18.24 0.03
N PHE A 74 2.09 -18.94 -0.56
CA PHE A 74 2.00 -19.52 -1.90
C PHE A 74 2.67 -20.88 -1.97
N GLY A 75 1.91 -21.91 -2.38
CA GLY A 75 2.40 -23.29 -2.35
C GLY A 75 2.83 -23.69 -0.95
N THR A 76 4.06 -24.16 -0.81
CA THR A 76 4.67 -24.59 0.45
C THR A 76 5.43 -23.46 1.17
N THR A 77 5.40 -22.24 0.67
CA THR A 77 6.16 -21.11 1.22
C THR A 77 5.23 -20.10 1.86
N VAL A 78 5.60 -19.63 3.04
CA VAL A 78 4.99 -18.47 3.71
C VAL A 78 6.05 -17.39 3.85
N THR A 79 5.89 -16.27 3.16
CA THR A 79 6.71 -15.07 3.36
C THR A 79 6.06 -14.23 4.47
N ARG A 80 6.87 -13.78 5.43
CA ARG A 80 6.42 -12.98 6.57
C ARG A 80 7.17 -11.67 6.64
N TRP A 81 6.51 -10.68 7.23
CA TRP A 81 7.06 -9.34 7.47
C TRP A 81 6.91 -8.95 8.93
N MET A 82 7.89 -8.22 9.43
CA MET A 82 7.82 -7.41 10.63
C MET A 82 8.05 -5.95 10.23
N TRP A 83 7.21 -5.08 10.73
CA TRP A 83 7.14 -3.67 10.32
C TRP A 83 7.78 -2.75 11.34
N ASN A 84 8.43 -1.69 10.86
CA ASN A 84 8.77 -0.50 11.63
C ASN A 84 7.89 0.64 11.12
N GLY A 85 6.89 1.04 11.91
CA GLY A 85 5.87 1.96 11.41
C GLY A 85 5.17 1.43 10.17
N ASN A 86 5.32 2.12 9.04
CA ASN A 86 4.68 1.79 7.76
C ASN A 86 5.63 1.13 6.74
N VAL A 87 6.90 0.89 7.10
CA VAL A 87 7.87 0.21 6.22
C VAL A 87 8.23 -1.17 6.75
N PRO A 88 8.45 -2.18 5.88
CA PRO A 88 8.90 -3.49 6.30
C PRO A 88 10.35 -3.43 6.80
N LEU A 89 10.58 -3.84 8.06
CA LEU A 89 11.93 -3.93 8.62
C LEU A 89 12.57 -5.29 8.35
N HIS A 90 11.85 -6.37 8.67
CA HIS A 90 12.32 -7.73 8.45
C HIS A 90 11.38 -8.49 7.53
N GLN A 91 11.98 -9.29 6.68
CA GLN A 91 11.29 -10.25 5.81
C GLN A 91 11.96 -11.61 5.96
N TRP A 92 11.19 -12.68 6.04
CA TRP A 92 11.73 -14.04 6.04
C TRP A 92 10.73 -15.02 5.43
N LYS A 93 11.21 -16.21 5.08
CA LYS A 93 10.38 -17.30 4.61
C LYS A 93 10.28 -18.41 5.66
N GLN A 94 9.12 -19.05 5.70
CA GLN A 94 8.83 -20.26 6.44
C GLN A 94 8.29 -21.32 5.47
N ARG A 95 8.45 -22.59 5.79
CA ARG A 95 7.86 -23.68 5.04
C ARG A 95 6.54 -24.09 5.67
N ARG A 96 5.54 -24.39 4.84
CA ARG A 96 4.29 -24.98 5.27
C ARG A 96 4.04 -26.30 4.55
N GLU A 97 3.38 -27.24 5.26
CA GLU A 97 2.98 -28.54 4.72
C GLU A 97 1.50 -28.76 5.03
N TYR A 98 0.77 -29.33 4.07
CA TYR A 98 -0.63 -29.66 4.28
C TYR A 98 -0.75 -30.99 5.01
N SER A 99 -1.39 -30.99 6.17
CA SER A 99 -1.72 -32.19 6.92
C SER A 99 -3.08 -32.71 6.49
N VAL A 100 -3.09 -33.83 5.77
CA VAL A 100 -4.35 -34.47 5.36
C VAL A 100 -5.15 -34.96 6.58
N MET A 101 -4.46 -35.36 7.65
CA MET A 101 -5.11 -35.86 8.88
C MET A 101 -5.83 -34.75 9.64
N GLU A 102 -5.27 -33.52 9.59
CA GLU A 102 -5.80 -32.34 10.33
C GLU A 102 -6.61 -31.42 9.42
N ASP A 103 -6.64 -31.70 8.13
CA ASP A 103 -7.28 -30.89 7.08
C ASP A 103 -6.86 -29.41 7.14
N ARG A 104 -5.56 -29.18 7.40
CA ARG A 104 -4.99 -27.81 7.52
C ARG A 104 -3.53 -27.72 7.10
N TRP A 105 -3.11 -26.49 6.81
CA TRP A 105 -1.70 -26.16 6.62
C TRP A 105 -1.00 -25.94 7.96
N ASN A 106 0.10 -26.62 8.19
CA ASN A 106 1.00 -26.43 9.31
C ASN A 106 2.25 -25.71 8.82
N THR A 107 2.61 -24.61 9.49
CA THR A 107 3.79 -23.80 9.16
C THR A 107 4.86 -24.05 10.21
N ASP A 108 6.11 -24.27 9.75
CA ASP A 108 7.25 -24.41 10.66
C ASP A 108 7.61 -23.07 11.33
N THR A 109 8.51 -23.13 12.31
CA THR A 109 9.00 -21.95 13.05
C THR A 109 10.34 -21.43 12.52
N GLU A 110 10.98 -22.17 11.60
CA GLU A 110 12.30 -21.81 11.08
C GLU A 110 12.20 -20.59 10.15
N ARG A 111 13.08 -19.61 10.37
CA ARG A 111 13.18 -18.40 9.55
C ARG A 111 14.31 -18.59 8.54
N ARG A 112 13.95 -18.61 7.25
CA ARG A 112 14.87 -18.76 6.12
C ARG A 112 14.86 -17.48 5.28
N ASP A 113 15.89 -17.24 4.51
CA ASP A 113 16.03 -16.10 3.59
C ASP A 113 15.74 -14.76 4.29
N MET A 114 16.29 -14.59 5.51
CA MET A 114 16.10 -13.37 6.30
C MET A 114 16.69 -12.18 5.55
N THR A 115 15.86 -11.19 5.32
CA THR A 115 16.26 -9.90 4.77
C THR A 115 15.86 -8.80 5.76
N VAL A 116 16.81 -7.90 6.05
CA VAL A 116 16.56 -6.66 6.79
C VAL A 116 16.58 -5.53 5.79
N TRP A 117 15.54 -4.74 5.75
CA TRP A 117 15.41 -3.58 4.89
C TRP A 117 15.71 -2.31 5.69
N LEU A 118 16.50 -1.42 5.12
CA LEU A 118 16.78 -0.11 5.67
C LEU A 118 16.17 0.93 4.71
N PHE A 119 15.38 1.80 5.30
CA PHE A 119 14.76 2.91 4.58
C PHE A 119 15.38 4.22 5.04
N ASP A 120 15.35 5.22 4.20
CA ASP A 120 15.68 6.58 4.57
C ASP A 120 14.74 7.06 5.70
N GLU A 121 15.24 7.94 6.55
CA GLU A 121 14.51 8.37 7.75
C GLU A 121 13.17 9.00 7.37
N GLU A 122 12.08 8.53 8.03
CA GLU A 122 10.71 8.98 7.82
C GLU A 122 10.20 8.88 6.36
N SER A 123 10.77 7.94 5.58
CA SER A 123 10.52 7.80 4.16
C SER A 123 10.19 6.36 3.78
N PHE A 124 9.65 6.16 2.57
CA PHE A 124 9.44 4.87 1.95
C PHE A 124 10.55 4.50 0.96
N VAL A 125 11.65 5.25 0.94
CA VAL A 125 12.79 5.04 0.04
C VAL A 125 13.73 4.00 0.64
N PRO A 126 13.87 2.80 0.04
CA PRO A 126 14.83 1.81 0.51
C PRO A 126 16.25 2.23 0.12
N VAL A 127 17.14 2.33 1.11
CA VAL A 127 18.54 2.76 0.90
C VAL A 127 19.53 1.61 0.99
N ALA A 128 19.19 0.54 1.70
CA ALA A 128 20.04 -0.64 1.83
C ALA A 128 19.24 -1.88 2.24
N MET A 129 19.86 -3.04 2.08
CA MET A 129 19.37 -4.28 2.67
C MET A 129 20.53 -5.14 3.20
N ILE A 130 20.21 -5.97 4.20
CA ILE A 130 21.11 -7.00 4.69
C ILE A 130 20.42 -8.35 4.45
N LYS A 131 21.07 -9.21 3.68
CA LYS A 131 20.55 -10.54 3.36
C LYS A 131 21.65 -11.58 3.58
N GLU A 132 21.35 -12.60 4.38
CA GLU A 132 22.31 -13.69 4.70
C GLU A 132 23.68 -13.17 5.19
N GLY A 133 23.65 -12.10 5.99
CA GLY A 133 24.87 -11.48 6.55
C GLY A 133 25.66 -10.61 5.57
N ARG A 134 25.19 -10.41 4.34
CA ARG A 134 25.78 -9.51 3.35
C ARG A 134 24.97 -8.23 3.25
N SER A 135 25.68 -7.10 3.17
CA SER A 135 25.08 -5.78 3.01
C SER A 135 25.06 -5.38 1.54
N TYR A 136 23.99 -4.73 1.13
CA TYR A 136 23.82 -4.20 -0.21
C TYR A 136 23.29 -2.77 -0.12
N SER A 137 23.88 -1.86 -0.87
CA SER A 137 23.37 -0.50 -1.05
C SER A 137 22.34 -0.49 -2.17
N ILE A 138 21.28 0.28 -2.02
CA ILE A 138 20.23 0.44 -3.03
C ILE A 138 20.27 1.88 -3.51
N LEU A 139 20.37 2.06 -4.83
CA LEU A 139 20.21 3.35 -5.49
C LEU A 139 18.79 3.47 -6.02
N THR A 140 18.29 4.69 -5.99
CA THR A 140 16.94 5.02 -6.40
C THR A 140 16.95 6.18 -7.39
N ASP A 141 15.87 6.31 -8.16
CA ASP A 141 15.60 7.51 -8.93
C ASP A 141 15.21 8.70 -8.02
N GLN A 142 14.87 9.83 -8.64
CA GLN A 142 14.48 11.06 -7.93
C GLN A 142 13.19 10.92 -7.11
N LEU A 143 12.40 9.88 -7.34
CA LEU A 143 11.17 9.59 -6.58
C LEU A 143 11.35 8.44 -5.58
N GLY A 144 12.58 7.97 -5.37
CA GLY A 144 12.86 6.89 -4.46
C GLY A 144 12.47 5.50 -4.98
N THR A 145 12.25 5.36 -6.30
CA THR A 145 12.06 4.05 -6.94
C THR A 145 13.41 3.35 -7.08
N PRO A 146 13.60 2.12 -6.55
CA PRO A 146 14.85 1.41 -6.68
C PRO A 146 15.20 1.08 -8.13
N THR A 147 16.41 1.42 -8.54
CA THR A 147 16.96 1.19 -9.89
C THR A 147 18.14 0.24 -9.90
N GLU A 148 18.97 0.26 -8.87
CA GLU A 148 20.23 -0.52 -8.82
C GLU A 148 20.51 -1.00 -7.40
N ALA A 149 21.29 -2.09 -7.26
CA ALA A 149 21.83 -2.52 -5.98
C ALA A 149 23.30 -2.96 -6.16
N TYR A 150 24.12 -2.63 -5.17
CA TYR A 150 25.55 -2.89 -5.14
C TYR A 150 25.95 -3.67 -3.89
N ASP A 151 26.92 -4.59 -4.04
CA ASP A 151 27.54 -5.29 -2.91
C ASP A 151 28.55 -4.40 -2.15
N ALA A 152 29.15 -4.96 -1.10
CA ALA A 152 30.12 -4.24 -0.27
C ALA A 152 31.43 -3.90 -1.02
N GLU A 153 31.74 -4.61 -2.09
CA GLU A 153 32.88 -4.42 -2.98
C GLU A 153 32.62 -3.39 -4.08
N GLY A 154 31.36 -2.91 -4.20
CA GLY A 154 30.94 -1.93 -5.20
C GLY A 154 30.57 -2.53 -6.55
N ASN A 155 30.35 -3.86 -6.63
CA ASN A 155 29.87 -4.48 -7.85
C ASN A 155 28.35 -4.36 -7.92
N GLU A 156 27.83 -3.99 -9.11
CA GLU A 156 26.39 -4.04 -9.37
C GLU A 156 25.91 -5.50 -9.35
N VAL A 157 24.95 -5.79 -8.48
CA VAL A 157 24.38 -7.14 -8.31
C VAL A 157 22.94 -7.25 -8.81
N TRP A 158 22.31 -6.12 -9.02
CA TRP A 158 20.94 -6.02 -9.52
C TRP A 158 20.71 -4.64 -10.13
N SER A 159 19.99 -4.59 -11.25
CA SER A 159 19.41 -3.35 -11.77
C SER A 159 18.08 -3.59 -12.45
N ARG A 160 17.24 -2.52 -12.52
CA ARG A 160 15.90 -2.60 -13.08
C ARG A 160 15.44 -1.28 -13.70
N VAL A 161 14.71 -1.39 -14.82
CA VAL A 161 14.01 -0.29 -15.48
C VAL A 161 12.51 -0.57 -15.44
N LEU A 162 11.73 0.40 -15.00
CA LEU A 162 10.27 0.37 -15.01
C LEU A 162 9.72 1.29 -16.11
N ASP A 163 8.52 0.96 -16.62
CA ASP A 163 7.72 1.91 -17.37
C ASP A 163 6.95 2.87 -16.44
N MET A 164 6.18 3.77 -17.03
CA MET A 164 5.41 4.77 -16.27
C MET A 164 4.29 4.17 -15.39
N ASP A 165 3.89 2.93 -15.64
CA ASP A 165 2.89 2.19 -14.87
C ASP A 165 3.52 1.22 -13.87
N GLY A 166 4.86 1.16 -13.80
CA GLY A 166 5.60 0.29 -12.89
C GLY A 166 5.80 -1.13 -13.39
N ASN A 167 5.53 -1.41 -14.68
CA ASN A 167 5.90 -2.70 -15.27
C ASN A 167 7.41 -2.76 -15.45
N VAL A 168 7.98 -3.95 -15.17
CA VAL A 168 9.42 -4.20 -15.39
C VAL A 168 9.67 -4.33 -16.88
N ILE A 169 10.41 -3.35 -17.45
CA ILE A 169 10.87 -3.38 -18.84
C ILE A 169 12.13 -4.25 -18.94
N GLU A 170 13.06 -4.04 -18.03
CA GLU A 170 14.33 -4.75 -17.96
C GLU A 170 14.73 -4.99 -16.52
N GLU A 171 15.28 -6.16 -16.23
CA GLU A 171 15.85 -6.51 -14.93
C GLU A 171 17.06 -7.42 -15.13
N THR A 172 18.19 -7.03 -14.54
CA THR A 172 19.46 -7.76 -14.63
C THR A 172 19.93 -8.25 -13.28
N GLY A 173 20.96 -9.08 -13.25
CA GLY A 173 21.53 -9.63 -12.02
C GLY A 173 20.58 -10.55 -11.26
N ASN A 174 20.46 -10.36 -9.96
CA ASN A 174 19.64 -11.17 -9.06
C ASN A 174 18.16 -10.77 -9.14
N LYS A 175 17.46 -11.22 -10.17
CA LYS A 175 16.05 -10.87 -10.41
C LYS A 175 15.16 -11.06 -9.20
N GLY A 176 14.34 -10.04 -8.91
CA GLY A 176 13.45 -10.03 -7.74
C GLY A 176 14.16 -9.79 -6.41
N MET A 177 15.43 -9.39 -6.41
CA MET A 177 16.21 -9.09 -5.22
C MET A 177 15.62 -7.92 -4.44
N VAL A 178 15.21 -6.86 -5.15
CA VAL A 178 14.54 -5.69 -4.58
C VAL A 178 13.08 -5.67 -5.06
N PRO A 179 12.11 -6.05 -4.20
CA PRO A 179 10.72 -6.23 -4.60
C PRO A 179 9.91 -4.92 -4.64
N PHE A 180 10.51 -3.78 -4.32
CA PHE A 180 9.80 -2.50 -4.28
C PHE A 180 9.68 -1.92 -5.69
N LEU A 181 8.48 -1.46 -6.07
CA LEU A 181 8.24 -0.65 -7.26
C LEU A 181 8.30 0.84 -6.90
N PHE A 182 7.23 1.61 -7.12
CA PHE A 182 7.15 2.98 -6.62
C PHE A 182 7.12 3.02 -5.08
N GLN A 183 7.35 4.17 -4.48
CA GLN A 183 7.35 4.31 -3.03
C GLN A 183 6.11 3.69 -2.38
N GLY A 184 6.31 2.89 -1.31
CA GLY A 184 5.26 2.19 -0.58
C GLY A 184 4.76 0.89 -1.25
N GLN A 185 5.21 0.57 -2.46
CA GLN A 185 4.77 -0.60 -3.22
C GLN A 185 5.72 -1.79 -3.05
N TYR A 186 5.18 -2.93 -2.62
CA TYR A 186 5.86 -4.23 -2.58
C TYR A 186 5.26 -5.17 -3.63
N TYR A 187 6.02 -5.51 -4.65
CA TYR A 187 5.58 -6.34 -5.77
C TYR A 187 5.52 -7.82 -5.43
N ASP A 188 4.41 -8.45 -5.75
CA ASP A 188 4.19 -9.89 -5.61
C ASP A 188 4.19 -10.54 -6.98
N CYS A 189 5.29 -11.13 -7.39
CA CYS A 189 5.45 -11.78 -8.71
C CYS A 189 4.44 -12.91 -8.94
N GLU A 190 3.91 -13.54 -7.89
CA GLU A 190 2.91 -14.59 -7.98
C GLU A 190 1.54 -14.08 -8.44
N THR A 191 1.21 -12.85 -8.12
CA THR A 191 -0.08 -12.22 -8.45
C THR A 191 0.02 -11.16 -9.54
N GLY A 192 1.22 -10.60 -9.76
CA GLY A 192 1.43 -9.44 -10.60
C GLY A 192 0.86 -8.14 -10.02
N LEU A 193 0.59 -8.13 -8.71
CA LEU A 193 0.11 -6.96 -7.98
C LEU A 193 1.20 -6.41 -7.07
N ALA A 194 1.16 -5.11 -6.81
CA ALA A 194 1.95 -4.46 -5.78
C ALA A 194 1.08 -4.16 -4.56
N TYR A 195 1.46 -4.69 -3.38
CA TYR A 195 0.87 -4.29 -2.11
C TYR A 195 1.30 -2.87 -1.78
N ASN A 196 0.36 -1.97 -1.68
CA ASN A 196 0.56 -0.56 -1.39
C ASN A 196 -0.26 -0.15 -0.16
N ARG A 197 0.16 -0.68 0.99
CA ARG A 197 -0.40 -0.44 2.31
C ARG A 197 -1.92 -0.71 2.40
N PHE A 198 -2.78 0.22 1.98
CA PHE A 198 -4.24 0.12 2.06
C PHE A 198 -4.88 -0.42 0.80
N ARG A 199 -4.15 -0.49 -0.31
CA ARG A 199 -4.65 -0.99 -1.60
C ARG A 199 -3.64 -1.93 -2.28
N TYR A 200 -4.10 -2.58 -3.32
CA TYR A 200 -3.24 -3.31 -4.26
C TYR A 200 -3.26 -2.62 -5.61
N TYR A 201 -2.08 -2.34 -6.11
CA TYR A 201 -1.85 -1.73 -7.41
C TYR A 201 -1.53 -2.80 -8.45
N SER A 202 -2.07 -2.65 -9.65
CA SER A 202 -1.73 -3.49 -10.81
C SER A 202 -0.92 -2.69 -11.81
N PRO A 203 0.40 -2.91 -11.93
CA PRO A 203 1.20 -2.26 -12.97
C PRO A 203 0.64 -2.52 -14.37
N LYS A 204 0.16 -3.75 -14.62
CA LYS A 204 -0.43 -4.13 -15.90
C LYS A 204 -1.69 -3.36 -16.27
N MET A 205 -2.44 -2.84 -15.29
CA MET A 205 -3.65 -2.05 -15.50
C MET A 205 -3.40 -0.55 -15.29
N GLY A 206 -2.23 -0.16 -14.76
CA GLY A 206 -1.91 1.22 -14.41
C GLY A 206 -2.80 1.79 -13.30
N MET A 207 -3.41 0.94 -12.44
CA MET A 207 -4.39 1.37 -11.46
C MET A 207 -4.52 0.43 -10.27
N TYR A 208 -5.19 0.90 -9.22
CA TYR A 208 -5.58 0.08 -8.09
C TYR A 208 -6.70 -0.90 -8.45
N VAL A 209 -6.72 -2.07 -7.80
CA VAL A 209 -7.74 -3.10 -8.02
C VAL A 209 -8.93 -2.99 -7.08
N SER A 210 -8.97 -1.95 -6.23
CA SER A 210 -10.08 -1.59 -5.35
C SER A 210 -10.29 -0.08 -5.34
N GLN A 211 -11.47 0.36 -4.92
CA GLN A 211 -11.74 1.79 -4.74
C GLN A 211 -10.90 2.36 -3.61
N ASP A 212 -10.62 3.65 -3.70
CA ASP A 212 -10.00 4.40 -2.62
C ASP A 212 -10.92 4.38 -1.37
N PRO A 213 -10.44 3.85 -0.22
CA PRO A 213 -11.24 3.80 0.99
C PRO A 213 -11.59 5.18 1.53
N ILE A 214 -10.78 6.21 1.26
CA ILE A 214 -11.09 7.61 1.60
C ILE A 214 -11.82 8.35 0.48
N ARG A 215 -12.07 7.67 -0.64
CA ARG A 215 -12.84 8.15 -1.79
C ARG A 215 -12.31 9.48 -2.34
N LEU A 216 -13.20 10.46 -2.58
CA LEU A 216 -12.83 11.75 -3.16
C LEU A 216 -11.90 12.60 -2.27
N THR A 217 -11.72 12.25 -1.01
CA THR A 217 -10.75 12.88 -0.11
C THR A 217 -9.31 12.63 -0.59
N GLY A 218 -9.05 11.52 -1.31
CA GLY A 218 -7.77 11.20 -1.93
C GLY A 218 -7.31 12.13 -3.07
N ARG A 219 -8.04 13.21 -3.36
CA ARG A 219 -7.72 14.24 -4.38
C ARG A 219 -7.71 13.75 -5.83
N ILE A 220 -8.02 12.48 -6.09
CA ILE A 220 -8.12 11.91 -7.44
C ILE A 220 -9.59 11.64 -7.73
N LEU A 221 -10.09 12.12 -8.87
CA LEU A 221 -11.49 11.91 -9.30
C LEU A 221 -11.75 10.44 -9.67
N ASN A 222 -10.74 9.76 -10.19
CA ASN A 222 -10.81 8.32 -10.46
C ASN A 222 -10.45 7.56 -9.17
N LEU A 223 -11.43 6.93 -8.53
CA LEU A 223 -11.24 6.19 -7.28
C LEU A 223 -10.29 4.97 -7.40
N TYR A 224 -9.90 4.58 -8.61
CA TYR A 224 -8.94 3.51 -8.89
C TYR A 224 -7.59 4.05 -9.40
N GLY A 225 -7.49 5.36 -9.65
CA GLY A 225 -6.28 5.98 -10.16
C GLY A 225 -5.13 5.89 -9.17
N TYR A 226 -3.91 5.66 -9.69
CA TYR A 226 -2.67 5.93 -8.98
C TYR A 226 -2.40 7.44 -9.07
N VAL A 227 -1.25 7.89 -9.41
CA VAL A 227 -0.95 9.32 -9.59
C VAL A 227 -1.09 9.73 -11.06
N CYS A 228 -1.33 11.01 -11.32
CA CYS A 228 -1.45 11.52 -12.70
C CYS A 228 -0.09 11.67 -13.41
N ASN A 229 1.01 11.65 -12.68
CA ASN A 229 2.35 11.71 -13.25
C ASN A 229 3.37 11.08 -12.29
N THR A 230 3.89 9.93 -12.68
CA THR A 230 4.86 9.14 -11.94
C THR A 230 6.31 9.64 -12.05
N THR A 231 6.55 10.83 -12.64
CA THR A 231 7.87 11.44 -12.67
C THR A 231 8.13 12.39 -11.50
N TYR A 232 7.07 12.85 -10.81
CA TYR A 232 7.17 13.74 -9.66
C TYR A 232 6.13 13.51 -8.56
N LEU A 233 5.22 12.54 -8.72
CA LEU A 233 4.21 12.17 -7.73
C LEU A 233 4.31 10.70 -7.38
N CYS A 234 4.10 10.37 -6.11
CA CYS A 234 3.93 9.01 -5.61
C CYS A 234 2.75 8.94 -4.63
N ASP A 235 2.25 7.73 -4.37
CA ASP A 235 1.21 7.47 -3.39
C ASP A 235 1.67 6.34 -2.46
N PRO A 236 2.48 6.63 -1.43
CA PRO A 236 3.11 5.60 -0.60
C PRO A 236 2.13 4.77 0.22
N PHE A 237 0.96 5.33 0.51
CA PHE A 237 -0.07 4.65 1.31
C PHE A 237 -1.17 4.00 0.46
N GLY A 238 -1.25 4.30 -0.82
CA GLY A 238 -2.40 3.91 -1.61
C GLY A 238 -3.66 4.71 -1.26
N LEU A 239 -3.53 5.98 -0.89
CA LEU A 239 -4.63 6.86 -0.47
C LEU A 239 -4.55 8.24 -1.11
N VAL A 240 -3.41 8.92 -0.96
CA VAL A 240 -3.21 10.31 -1.40
C VAL A 240 -1.81 10.43 -2.00
N TYR A 241 -1.73 11.04 -3.18
CA TYR A 241 -0.45 11.32 -3.79
C TYR A 241 0.31 12.44 -3.07
N GLN A 242 1.63 12.31 -3.06
CA GLN A 242 2.58 13.28 -2.51
C GLN A 242 3.50 13.78 -3.64
N SER A 243 3.92 15.04 -3.53
CA SER A 243 4.89 15.65 -4.44
C SER A 243 6.29 15.55 -3.83
N HIS A 244 7.25 15.03 -4.58
CA HIS A 244 8.63 14.92 -4.15
C HIS A 244 9.47 16.15 -4.57
N ASN A 245 8.98 17.33 -4.30
CA ASN A 245 9.79 18.55 -4.46
C ASN A 245 10.62 18.78 -3.18
N HIS A 246 11.94 18.69 -3.32
CA HIS A 246 12.88 19.14 -2.31
C HIS A 246 12.61 20.63 -1.96
N GLY A 247 11.81 20.90 -0.95
CA GLY A 247 11.55 22.25 -0.48
C GLY A 247 10.19 22.53 0.13
N ASP A 248 9.15 21.78 -0.26
CA ASP A 248 7.80 21.90 0.34
C ASP A 248 7.31 20.51 0.75
N VAL A 249 7.89 20.01 1.83
CA VAL A 249 7.43 18.77 2.47
C VAL A 249 6.17 19.06 3.25
N ASN A 250 5.04 19.15 2.55
CA ASN A 250 3.75 18.94 3.16
C ASN A 250 3.44 17.43 3.08
N ASP A 251 4.21 16.63 3.82
CA ASP A 251 4.04 15.18 3.95
C ASP A 251 2.77 14.80 4.74
N SER A 252 1.81 15.71 4.82
CA SER A 252 0.61 15.48 5.58
C SER A 252 -0.49 14.82 4.76
N VAL A 253 -0.96 13.68 5.24
CA VAL A 253 -2.23 13.10 4.78
C VAL A 253 -3.36 13.88 5.43
N THR A 254 -4.09 14.65 4.64
CA THR A 254 -5.28 15.36 5.13
C THR A 254 -6.44 14.39 5.25
N ILE A 255 -6.76 13.95 6.46
CA ILE A 255 -7.90 13.05 6.76
C ILE A 255 -9.21 13.81 6.68
N LEU A 256 -9.23 15.06 7.15
CA LEU A 256 -10.37 15.95 7.02
C LEU A 256 -9.88 17.25 6.39
N ARG A 257 -10.33 17.53 5.15
CA ARG A 257 -10.07 18.84 4.51
C ARG A 257 -10.74 19.95 5.26
N ARG A 258 -10.11 21.13 5.20
CA ARG A 258 -10.60 22.40 5.72
C ARG A 258 -12.11 22.53 5.53
N GLN A 259 -12.87 22.29 6.57
CA GLN A 259 -14.33 22.41 6.59
C GLN A 259 -14.74 23.56 7.50
N ASN A 260 -15.68 24.37 7.02
CA ASN A 260 -16.33 25.37 7.86
C ASN A 260 -17.43 24.72 8.68
N ILE A 261 -17.15 24.41 9.93
CA ILE A 261 -18.12 23.83 10.86
C ILE A 261 -18.38 24.84 11.98
N ARG A 262 -19.59 25.39 12.05
CA ARG A 262 -20.01 26.30 13.13
C ARG A 262 -19.06 27.48 13.37
N ASN A 263 -18.57 28.11 12.32
CA ASN A 263 -17.60 29.20 12.33
C ASN A 263 -16.15 28.82 12.72
N TYR A 264 -15.82 27.54 12.65
CA TYR A 264 -14.45 27.06 12.73
C TYR A 264 -14.05 26.46 11.39
N GLN A 265 -12.83 26.72 10.97
CA GLN A 265 -12.16 25.96 9.92
C GLN A 265 -11.35 24.87 10.62
N ILE A 266 -11.66 23.62 10.35
CA ILE A 266 -10.99 22.46 10.93
C ILE A 266 -10.40 21.59 9.84
N GLU A 267 -9.16 21.16 10.04
CA GLU A 267 -8.47 20.18 9.23
C GLU A 267 -7.84 19.13 10.16
N VAL A 268 -7.87 17.87 9.76
CA VAL A 268 -7.18 16.78 10.47
C VAL A 268 -6.15 16.18 9.53
N HIS A 269 -4.91 16.15 9.97
CA HIS A 269 -3.76 15.66 9.22
C HIS A 269 -3.02 14.55 9.94
N VAL A 270 -2.27 13.75 9.20
CA VAL A 270 -1.22 12.88 9.69
C VAL A 270 0.03 13.15 8.87
N ASP A 271 1.12 13.52 9.52
CA ASP A 271 2.43 13.75 8.90
C ASP A 271 3.54 13.05 9.68
N SER A 272 4.79 13.36 9.38
CA SER A 272 5.97 12.82 10.07
C SER A 272 5.98 13.09 11.58
N HIS A 273 5.29 14.15 12.05
CA HIS A 273 5.14 14.47 13.47
C HIS A 273 3.94 13.76 14.13
N GLY A 274 3.23 12.94 13.35
CA GLY A 274 2.05 12.19 13.78
C GLY A 274 0.73 12.91 13.53
N PRO A 275 -0.39 12.34 14.02
CA PRO A 275 -1.72 12.90 13.81
C PRO A 275 -1.90 14.22 14.58
N HIS A 276 -2.45 15.23 13.89
CA HIS A 276 -2.70 16.53 14.45
C HIS A 276 -3.92 17.23 13.81
N ILE A 277 -4.38 18.27 14.47
CA ILE A 277 -5.56 19.06 14.07
C ILE A 277 -5.17 20.51 13.91
N HIS A 278 -5.50 21.09 12.75
CA HIS A 278 -5.49 22.53 12.52
C HIS A 278 -6.88 23.10 12.80
N LEU A 279 -6.96 24.10 13.65
CA LEU A 279 -8.20 24.77 14.03
C LEU A 279 -8.07 26.28 13.88
N ASP A 280 -8.85 26.87 12.98
CA ASP A 280 -8.92 28.33 12.78
C ASP A 280 -10.34 28.83 13.04
N ARG A 281 -10.46 29.98 13.70
CA ARG A 281 -11.74 30.63 14.01
C ARG A 281 -11.96 31.91 13.17
N GLY A 282 -11.18 32.13 12.12
CA GLY A 282 -11.28 33.35 11.30
C GLY A 282 -10.62 34.57 11.94
N THR A 283 -9.90 34.43 13.03
CA THR A 283 -9.02 35.41 13.63
C THR A 283 -7.60 34.92 13.57
N ARG A 284 -6.66 35.69 13.15
CA ARG A 284 -5.24 35.48 12.82
C ARG A 284 -4.40 34.46 13.64
N GLN A 285 -4.98 33.56 14.42
CA GLN A 285 -4.29 32.53 15.16
C GLN A 285 -4.89 31.16 14.82
N GLU A 286 -4.21 30.44 13.94
CA GLU A 286 -4.39 29.01 13.72
C GLU A 286 -3.87 28.26 14.94
N ARG A 287 -4.68 27.36 15.50
CA ARG A 287 -4.27 26.51 16.63
C ARG A 287 -3.91 25.12 16.10
N TYR A 288 -2.68 24.75 16.28
CA TYR A 288 -2.18 23.41 16.04
C TYR A 288 -2.34 22.55 17.30
N ILE A 289 -2.94 21.38 17.16
CA ILE A 289 -3.17 20.43 18.26
C ILE A 289 -2.57 19.07 17.85
N ASN A 290 -1.43 18.72 18.46
CA ASN A 290 -0.87 17.39 18.30
C ASN A 290 -1.72 16.39 19.11
N ILE A 291 -2.20 15.32 18.46
CA ILE A 291 -3.04 14.29 19.06
C ILE A 291 -2.37 12.91 19.08
N SER A 292 -1.07 12.83 18.77
CA SER A 292 -0.29 11.59 18.82
C SER A 292 -0.35 10.95 20.20
N GLY A 293 -0.65 9.66 20.25
CA GLY A 293 -0.74 8.89 21.50
C GLY A 293 -1.98 9.17 22.35
N MET A 294 -2.91 10.00 21.88
CA MET A 294 -4.20 10.24 22.55
C MET A 294 -5.22 9.17 22.18
N SER A 295 -6.19 8.92 23.06
CA SER A 295 -7.44 8.26 22.63
C SER A 295 -8.33 9.25 21.88
N ASN A 296 -9.29 8.75 21.08
CA ASN A 296 -10.26 9.58 20.36
C ASN A 296 -11.02 10.53 21.33
N GLU A 297 -11.38 10.04 22.52
CA GLU A 297 -12.05 10.85 23.53
C GLU A 297 -11.15 11.97 24.10
N GLN A 298 -9.87 11.71 24.29
CA GLN A 298 -8.90 12.72 24.72
C GLN A 298 -8.70 13.78 23.66
N ALA A 299 -8.47 13.38 22.40
CA ALA A 299 -8.32 14.31 21.27
C ALA A 299 -9.56 15.20 21.08
N LEU A 300 -10.76 14.63 21.21
CA LEU A 300 -12.00 15.41 21.16
C LEU A 300 -12.12 16.44 22.28
N ARG A 301 -11.57 16.16 23.47
CA ARG A 301 -11.58 17.13 24.59
C ARG A 301 -10.74 18.37 24.34
N GLU A 302 -9.75 18.30 23.47
CA GLU A 302 -8.93 19.44 23.04
C GLU A 302 -9.69 20.42 22.14
N LEU A 303 -10.80 19.99 21.54
CA LEU A 303 -11.61 20.82 20.67
C LEU A 303 -12.68 21.64 21.42
N PRO A 304 -13.15 22.76 20.83
CA PRO A 304 -14.31 23.49 21.31
C PRO A 304 -15.56 22.58 21.42
N ASN A 305 -16.35 22.76 22.47
CA ASN A 305 -17.53 21.93 22.74
C ASN A 305 -18.50 21.78 21.56
N LYS A 306 -18.56 22.80 20.68
CA LYS A 306 -19.41 22.80 19.48
C LYS A 306 -18.92 21.80 18.42
N LEU A 307 -17.64 21.53 18.34
CA LEU A 307 -17.03 20.59 17.38
C LEU A 307 -16.99 19.15 17.89
N ARG A 308 -16.96 18.93 19.20
CA ARG A 308 -16.91 17.60 19.82
C ARG A 308 -18.09 16.70 19.44
N ARG A 309 -19.23 17.28 19.09
CA ARG A 309 -20.48 16.57 18.76
C ARG A 309 -20.65 16.33 17.25
N GLU A 310 -19.73 16.79 16.44
CA GLU A 310 -19.80 16.60 14.99
C GLU A 310 -19.24 15.24 14.61
N SER A 311 -20.09 14.38 14.04
CA SER A 311 -19.72 13.00 13.69
C SER A 311 -18.57 12.91 12.68
N SER A 312 -18.51 13.86 11.72
CA SER A 312 -17.43 13.93 10.74
C SER A 312 -16.07 14.24 11.38
N VAL A 313 -16.04 15.10 12.41
CA VAL A 313 -14.83 15.43 13.16
C VAL A 313 -14.37 14.25 14.00
N SER A 314 -15.29 13.61 14.72
CA SER A 314 -14.98 12.43 15.53
C SER A 314 -14.46 11.27 14.68
N ALA A 315 -15.08 11.03 13.51
CA ALA A 315 -14.62 10.00 12.58
C ALA A 315 -13.23 10.31 12.00
N ALA A 316 -12.98 11.58 11.62
CA ALA A 316 -11.68 11.99 11.11
C ALA A 316 -10.56 11.83 12.14
N ILE A 317 -10.80 12.22 13.40
CA ILE A 317 -9.83 12.05 14.50
C ILE A 317 -9.57 10.57 14.75
N ASN A 318 -10.61 9.75 14.81
CA ASN A 318 -10.46 8.31 14.99
C ASN A 318 -9.65 7.68 13.86
N ASN A 319 -9.88 8.09 12.62
CA ASN A 319 -9.10 7.64 11.48
C ASN A 319 -7.63 8.10 11.58
N ALA A 320 -7.38 9.35 11.98
CA ALA A 320 -6.03 9.88 12.14
C ALA A 320 -5.23 9.19 13.25
N LEU A 321 -5.88 8.85 14.37
CA LEU A 321 -5.25 8.14 15.49
C LEU A 321 -4.96 6.67 15.20
N ASN A 322 -5.65 6.09 14.22
CA ASN A 322 -5.43 4.72 13.75
C ASN A 322 -4.53 4.68 12.50
N TYR A 323 -4.02 5.82 12.07
CA TYR A 323 -3.09 5.96 10.96
C TYR A 323 -1.66 5.70 11.43
#